data_614ab1c37850f91d9810e782957eb545
#
_entry.id   614ab1c37850f91d9810e782957eb545
#
_cell.length_a   1.000
_cell.length_b   1.000
_cell.length_c   1.000
_cell.angle_alpha   90.00
_cell.angle_beta   90.00
_cell.angle_gamma   90.00
#
_symmetry.space_group_name_H-M   'P 1'
#
loop_
_entity.id
_entity.type
_entity.pdbx_description
1 polymer ?
#
loop_
_entity_poly.entity_id
_entity_poly.type
_entity_poly.pdbx_seq_one_letter_code
_entity_poly.pdbx_strand_id
1 'polypeptide(L)'
;IWGNLKYSCVNTTDPVTKAIVACTGADGKPGHRLAYGEVVAGSITRDSIVADANPRQQTQFLNTVTWKRFTFTSLLDWRNGGYTSNMTKNIWDEGGNSRDYDEKSMDPAQSLGQWRYGTWNAGNISTYVDDGTYVKLREVSVSYDAPKSWANLARAREMRISFQGRNLAM
;
A
#
# COMPACT_ATOMS: atom_id res chain seq x y z
N ILE A 1 -5.91 -3.58 -13.30
CA ILE A 1 -6.67 -4.64 -12.62
C ILE A 1 -5.73 -5.81 -12.41
N TRP A 2 -5.58 -6.26 -11.19
CA TRP A 2 -4.72 -7.38 -10.83
C TRP A 2 -5.57 -8.58 -10.46
N GLY A 3 -5.20 -9.74 -11.00
CA GLY A 3 -5.86 -11.00 -10.69
C GLY A 3 -5.18 -11.74 -9.55
N ASN A 4 -5.94 -12.43 -8.75
CA ASN A 4 -5.45 -13.34 -7.73
C ASN A 4 -5.80 -14.77 -8.08
N LEU A 5 -5.11 -15.70 -7.46
CA LEU A 5 -5.41 -17.11 -7.59
C LEU A 5 -6.61 -17.48 -6.72
N LYS A 6 -7.58 -18.19 -7.31
CA LYS A 6 -8.61 -18.87 -6.55
C LYS A 6 -8.14 -20.29 -6.26
N TYR A 7 -8.21 -20.66 -5.01
CA TYR A 7 -7.94 -22.02 -4.58
C TYR A 7 -9.27 -22.78 -4.50
N SER A 8 -9.30 -23.92 -5.12
CA SER A 8 -10.39 -24.87 -4.92
C SER A 8 -9.93 -25.98 -3.95
N CYS A 9 -10.88 -26.51 -3.25
CA CYS A 9 -10.65 -27.68 -2.42
C CYS A 9 -10.58 -28.94 -3.28
N VAL A 10 -9.56 -29.76 -3.10
CA VAL A 10 -9.41 -31.04 -3.79
C VAL A 10 -9.19 -32.16 -2.78
N ASN A 11 -9.59 -33.38 -3.12
CA ASN A 11 -9.31 -34.56 -2.28
C ASN A 11 -7.80 -34.76 -2.18
N THR A 12 -7.36 -35.11 -0.99
CA THR A 12 -5.97 -35.51 -0.72
C THR A 12 -5.90 -36.90 -0.15
N THR A 13 -4.73 -37.48 -0.18
CA THR A 13 -4.48 -38.80 0.43
C THR A 13 -3.77 -38.60 1.76
N ASP A 14 -4.32 -39.15 2.82
CA ASP A 14 -3.67 -39.18 4.13
C ASP A 14 -2.32 -39.91 4.02
N PRO A 15 -1.22 -39.31 4.42
CA PRO A 15 0.11 -39.92 4.27
C PRO A 15 0.31 -41.18 5.13
N VAL A 16 -0.44 -41.34 6.22
CA VAL A 16 -0.33 -42.45 7.16
C VAL A 16 -1.30 -43.58 6.80
N THR A 17 -2.58 -43.24 6.69
CA THR A 17 -3.65 -44.22 6.47
C THR A 17 -3.86 -44.59 5.00
N LYS A 18 -3.29 -43.76 4.07
CA LYS A 18 -3.51 -43.88 2.62
C LYS A 18 -4.98 -43.69 2.20
N ALA A 19 -5.83 -43.32 3.11
CA ALA A 19 -7.22 -43.02 2.81
C ALA A 19 -7.37 -41.69 2.08
N ILE A 20 -8.37 -41.58 1.21
CA ILE A 20 -8.73 -40.31 0.57
C ILE A 20 -9.47 -39.47 1.60
N VAL A 21 -8.87 -38.32 1.91
CA VAL A 21 -9.47 -37.34 2.81
C VAL A 21 -10.16 -36.27 1.94
N ALA A 22 -11.47 -36.16 2.14
CA ALA A 22 -12.26 -35.12 1.50
C ALA A 22 -12.28 -33.85 2.35
N CYS A 23 -12.10 -32.71 1.76
CA CYS A 23 -12.40 -31.43 2.41
C CYS A 23 -13.60 -30.75 1.75
N THR A 24 -14.21 -29.81 2.45
CA THR A 24 -15.30 -29.01 1.91
C THR A 24 -14.78 -27.64 1.57
N GLY A 25 -14.82 -27.28 0.30
CA GLY A 25 -14.45 -25.95 -0.19
C GLY A 25 -15.50 -24.90 0.13
N ALA A 26 -15.19 -23.65 -0.19
CA ALA A 26 -16.12 -22.52 -0.04
C ALA A 26 -17.38 -22.66 -0.92
N ASP A 27 -17.28 -23.46 -1.98
CA ASP A 27 -18.40 -23.80 -2.88
C ASP A 27 -19.26 -24.98 -2.39
N GLY A 28 -19.00 -25.46 -1.18
CA GLY A 28 -19.71 -26.61 -0.58
C GLY A 28 -19.32 -27.97 -1.17
N LYS A 29 -18.36 -28.04 -2.09
CA LYS A 29 -17.90 -29.30 -2.69
C LYS A 29 -16.81 -29.97 -1.85
N PRO A 30 -16.80 -31.30 -1.82
CA PRO A 30 -15.72 -32.01 -1.12
C PRO A 30 -14.38 -31.80 -1.83
N GLY A 31 -13.32 -31.69 -1.04
CA GLY A 31 -11.98 -31.51 -1.56
C GLY A 31 -10.97 -31.28 -0.43
N HIS A 32 -9.73 -31.04 -0.77
CA HIS A 32 -8.67 -30.73 0.17
C HIS A 32 -8.76 -29.27 0.66
N ARG A 33 -8.70 -29.07 1.96
CA ARG A 33 -8.56 -27.75 2.53
C ARG A 33 -7.10 -27.31 2.45
N LEU A 34 -6.82 -26.37 1.56
CA LEU A 34 -5.46 -25.87 1.37
C LEU A 34 -4.92 -25.23 2.64
N ALA A 35 -3.68 -25.55 2.95
CA ALA A 35 -2.91 -24.78 3.93
C ALA A 35 -2.61 -23.39 3.37
N TYR A 36 -2.29 -22.46 4.28
CA TYR A 36 -1.96 -21.11 3.87
C TYR A 36 -0.72 -21.09 2.97
N GLY A 37 -0.86 -20.50 1.78
CA GLY A 37 0.20 -20.46 0.77
C GLY A 37 0.37 -21.72 -0.09
N GLU A 38 -0.39 -22.79 0.18
CA GLU A 38 -0.36 -23.99 -0.65
C GLU A 38 -1.06 -23.74 -1.99
N VAL A 39 -0.44 -24.18 -3.07
CA VAL A 39 -0.97 -24.09 -4.43
C VAL A 39 -1.12 -25.49 -5.02
N VAL A 40 -2.32 -25.83 -5.43
CA VAL A 40 -2.60 -27.09 -6.13
C VAL A 40 -2.68 -26.83 -7.62
N ALA A 41 -1.85 -27.56 -8.40
CA ALA A 41 -1.84 -27.45 -9.84
C ALA A 41 -3.22 -27.73 -10.44
N GLY A 42 -3.68 -26.88 -11.35
CA GLY A 42 -4.99 -26.98 -12.00
C GLY A 42 -6.16 -26.35 -11.22
N SER A 43 -5.96 -25.93 -9.96
CA SER A 43 -6.98 -25.24 -9.17
C SER A 43 -6.86 -23.70 -9.25
N ILE A 44 -5.95 -23.22 -10.06
CA ILE A 44 -5.62 -21.80 -10.17
C ILE A 44 -6.52 -21.17 -11.22
N THR A 45 -7.37 -20.25 -10.81
CA THR A 45 -8.08 -19.35 -11.74
C THR A 45 -7.43 -17.98 -11.70
N ARG A 46 -7.00 -17.51 -12.88
CA ARG A 46 -6.35 -16.20 -13.03
C ARG A 46 -7.35 -15.04 -13.16
N ASP A 47 -8.63 -15.32 -13.10
CA ASP A 47 -9.71 -14.38 -13.41
C ASP A 47 -10.27 -13.65 -12.16
N SER A 48 -9.66 -13.86 -11.02
CA SER A 48 -10.06 -13.20 -9.77
C SER A 48 -9.47 -11.80 -9.69
N ILE A 49 -10.31 -10.78 -9.67
CA ILE A 49 -9.90 -9.40 -9.43
C ILE A 49 -9.50 -9.27 -7.97
N VAL A 50 -8.25 -8.90 -7.71
CA VAL A 50 -7.72 -8.68 -6.36
C VAL A 50 -8.04 -7.30 -5.86
N ALA A 51 -7.83 -6.29 -6.71
CA ALA A 51 -7.95 -4.90 -6.34
C ALA A 51 -8.11 -4.00 -7.57
N ASP A 52 -8.71 -2.84 -7.37
CA ASP A 52 -8.78 -1.77 -8.36
C ASP A 52 -7.71 -0.72 -8.06
N ALA A 53 -6.87 -0.43 -9.05
CA ALA A 53 -5.82 0.59 -8.94
C ALA A 53 -6.37 2.02 -8.97
N ASN A 54 -7.62 2.20 -9.44
CA ASN A 54 -8.22 3.52 -9.50
C ASN A 54 -8.75 3.94 -8.12
N PRO A 55 -8.41 5.13 -7.63
CA PRO A 55 -9.01 5.66 -6.43
C PRO A 55 -10.50 5.93 -6.64
N ARG A 56 -11.30 5.66 -5.63
CA ARG A 56 -12.72 6.04 -5.62
C ARG A 56 -12.91 7.55 -5.58
N GLN A 57 -11.97 8.23 -4.90
CA GLN A 57 -11.98 9.67 -4.75
C GLN A 57 -10.54 10.18 -4.56
N GLN A 58 -10.23 11.27 -5.25
CA GLN A 58 -9.01 12.03 -5.03
C GLN A 58 -9.38 13.51 -4.99
N THR A 59 -8.99 14.17 -3.90
CA THR A 59 -9.37 15.56 -3.65
C THR A 59 -8.16 16.30 -3.11
N GLN A 60 -7.94 17.50 -3.64
CA GLN A 60 -6.92 18.41 -3.15
C GLN A 60 -7.58 19.68 -2.62
N PHE A 61 -7.21 20.05 -1.40
CA PHE A 61 -7.69 21.26 -0.76
C PHE A 61 -6.54 22.26 -0.68
N LEU A 62 -6.63 23.28 -1.55
CA LEU A 62 -5.73 24.42 -1.49
C LEU A 62 -6.42 25.55 -0.72
N ASN A 63 -5.86 25.90 0.43
CA ASN A 63 -6.33 27.00 1.25
C ASN A 63 -5.31 28.13 1.20
N THR A 64 -5.79 29.35 0.94
CA THR A 64 -4.98 30.56 1.01
C THR A 64 -5.71 31.59 1.86
N VAL A 65 -5.08 32.02 2.93
CA VAL A 65 -5.61 33.02 3.85
C VAL A 65 -4.65 34.20 3.90
N THR A 66 -5.15 35.38 3.56
CA THR A 66 -4.39 36.60 3.65
C THR A 66 -4.92 37.45 4.80
N TRP A 67 -4.03 37.79 5.72
CA TRP A 67 -4.35 38.69 6.84
C TRP A 67 -3.30 39.78 6.96
N LYS A 68 -3.73 41.02 6.68
CA LYS A 68 -2.84 42.17 6.61
C LYS A 68 -1.68 41.95 5.62
N ARG A 69 -0.47 41.71 6.14
CA ARG A 69 0.77 41.50 5.35
C ARG A 69 1.19 40.01 5.35
N PHE A 70 0.42 39.16 5.99
CA PHE A 70 0.70 37.74 6.03
C PHE A 70 -0.17 36.99 5.02
N THR A 71 0.42 36.08 4.29
CA THR A 71 -0.29 35.12 3.45
C THR A 71 0.10 33.73 3.91
N PHE A 72 -0.88 32.97 4.31
CA PHE A 72 -0.75 31.55 4.67
C PHE A 72 -1.34 30.71 3.55
N THR A 73 -0.60 29.69 3.09
CA THR A 73 -1.12 28.74 2.10
C THR A 73 -0.89 27.32 2.61
N SER A 74 -1.88 26.46 2.48
CA SER A 74 -1.76 25.04 2.78
C SER A 74 -2.39 24.19 1.68
N LEU A 75 -1.73 23.08 1.32
CA LEU A 75 -2.20 22.10 0.36
C LEU A 75 -2.33 20.75 1.05
N LEU A 76 -3.57 20.29 1.18
CA LEU A 76 -3.92 18.98 1.67
C LEU A 76 -4.33 18.10 0.47
N ASP A 77 -3.77 16.90 0.37
CA ASP A 77 -4.10 15.91 -0.64
C ASP A 77 -4.70 14.67 0.04
N TRP A 78 -5.93 14.36 -0.31
CA TRP A 78 -6.67 13.22 0.19
C TRP A 78 -7.00 12.28 -0.96
N ARG A 79 -6.59 11.04 -0.82
CA ARG A 79 -6.92 9.94 -1.72
C ARG A 79 -7.63 8.84 -0.93
N ASN A 80 -8.75 8.37 -1.45
CA ASN A 80 -9.53 7.29 -0.87
C ASN A 80 -9.64 6.14 -1.87
N GLY A 81 -9.15 4.98 -1.48
CA GLY A 81 -9.07 3.80 -2.33
C GLY A 81 -7.96 3.87 -3.38
N GLY A 82 -7.99 2.93 -4.29
CA GLY A 82 -6.91 2.66 -5.23
C GLY A 82 -5.80 1.87 -4.58
N TYR A 83 -5.56 0.69 -5.11
CA TYR A 83 -4.50 -0.20 -4.63
C TYR A 83 -3.28 -0.07 -5.50
N THR A 84 -2.12 -0.34 -4.93
CA THR A 84 -0.86 -0.31 -5.66
C THR A 84 -0.03 -1.55 -5.40
N SER A 85 0.68 -2.03 -6.41
CA SER A 85 1.62 -3.12 -6.25
C SER A 85 2.93 -2.59 -5.67
N ASN A 86 3.33 -3.13 -4.52
CA ASN A 86 4.58 -2.76 -3.85
C ASN A 86 5.71 -3.71 -4.25
N MET A 87 6.21 -3.53 -5.47
CA MET A 87 7.31 -4.35 -5.99
C MET A 87 8.63 -4.11 -5.26
N THR A 88 8.83 -2.95 -4.66
CA THR A 88 10.01 -2.69 -3.82
C THR A 88 10.05 -3.63 -2.62
N LYS A 89 8.90 -3.81 -1.95
CA LYS A 89 8.76 -4.74 -0.83
C LYS A 89 9.00 -6.19 -1.28
N ASN A 90 8.51 -6.55 -2.47
CA ASN A 90 8.74 -7.86 -3.08
C ASN A 90 10.24 -8.14 -3.27
N ILE A 91 10.97 -7.21 -3.90
CA ILE A 91 12.41 -7.35 -4.14
C ILE A 91 13.20 -7.45 -2.84
N TRP A 92 12.80 -6.72 -1.80
CA TRP A 92 13.47 -6.80 -0.51
C TRP A 92 13.22 -8.14 0.19
N ASP A 93 12.01 -8.68 0.08
CA ASP A 93 11.70 -10.00 0.60
C ASP A 93 12.41 -11.10 -0.17
N GLU A 94 12.50 -11.01 -1.51
CA GLU A 94 13.26 -11.92 -2.36
C GLU A 94 14.73 -11.96 -1.96
N GLY A 95 15.33 -10.79 -1.73
CA GLY A 95 16.72 -10.66 -1.32
C GLY A 95 17.01 -10.99 0.16
N GLY A 96 15.97 -11.28 0.96
CA GLY A 96 16.12 -11.51 2.40
C GLY A 96 16.56 -10.26 3.20
N ASN A 97 16.39 -9.07 2.62
CA ASN A 97 16.84 -7.80 3.20
C ASN A 97 15.70 -7.00 3.84
N SER A 98 14.50 -7.52 3.82
CA SER A 98 13.36 -6.89 4.46
C SER A 98 13.47 -7.01 5.98
N ARG A 99 13.12 -5.94 6.69
CA ARG A 99 12.98 -5.97 8.16
C ARG A 99 11.99 -7.04 8.63
N ASP A 100 11.02 -7.37 7.79
CA ASP A 100 9.97 -8.35 8.09
C ASP A 100 10.51 -9.79 8.17
N TYR A 101 11.81 -10.01 7.86
CA TYR A 101 12.47 -11.29 8.13
C TYR A 101 12.71 -11.54 9.62
N ASP A 102 12.70 -10.49 10.44
CA ASP A 102 12.78 -10.61 11.89
C ASP A 102 11.40 -10.82 12.54
N GLU A 103 10.33 -10.64 11.78
CA GLU A 103 8.95 -10.79 12.25
C GLU A 103 8.40 -12.20 11.99
N LYS A 104 7.58 -12.67 12.91
CA LYS A 104 6.91 -13.97 12.77
C LYS A 104 5.74 -13.87 11.79
N SER A 105 5.63 -14.85 10.90
CA SER A 105 4.46 -15.01 10.03
C SER A 105 3.34 -15.79 10.72
N MET A 106 2.25 -16.02 10.00
CA MET A 106 1.18 -16.95 10.42
C MET A 106 1.66 -18.39 10.47
N ASP A 107 2.68 -18.74 9.69
CA ASP A 107 3.39 -20.01 9.78
C ASP A 107 4.57 -19.87 10.75
N PRO A 108 4.58 -20.56 11.90
CA PRO A 108 5.66 -20.42 12.88
C PRO A 108 7.03 -20.91 12.37
N ALA A 109 7.07 -21.66 11.26
CA ALA A 109 8.30 -22.15 10.64
C ALA A 109 8.97 -21.12 9.71
N GLN A 110 8.31 -20.01 9.41
CA GLN A 110 8.78 -19.01 8.45
C GLN A 110 8.69 -17.59 9.04
N SER A 111 9.61 -16.73 8.65
CA SER A 111 9.48 -15.30 8.91
C SER A 111 8.40 -14.68 8.02
N LEU A 112 7.92 -13.49 8.39
CA LEU A 112 6.89 -12.79 7.61
C LEU A 112 7.33 -12.49 6.17
N GLY A 113 8.59 -12.10 5.98
CA GLY A 113 9.15 -11.87 4.65
C GLY A 113 9.23 -13.13 3.80
N GLN A 114 9.72 -14.24 4.37
CA GLN A 114 9.78 -15.52 3.68
C GLN A 114 8.39 -16.02 3.28
N TRP A 115 7.45 -15.97 4.22
CA TRP A 115 6.09 -16.40 3.97
C TRP A 115 5.43 -15.58 2.86
N ARG A 116 5.57 -14.25 2.90
CA ARG A 116 4.98 -13.35 1.92
C ARG A 116 5.55 -13.59 0.52
N TYR A 117 6.88 -13.72 0.41
CA TYR A 117 7.55 -14.03 -0.85
C TYR A 117 7.17 -15.42 -1.38
N GLY A 118 7.17 -16.44 -0.52
CA GLY A 118 6.75 -17.79 -0.88
C GLY A 118 5.30 -17.84 -1.38
N THR A 119 4.40 -17.13 -0.71
CA THR A 119 2.99 -17.03 -1.10
C THR A 119 2.81 -16.34 -2.46
N TRP A 120 3.58 -15.29 -2.72
CA TRP A 120 3.59 -14.61 -4.02
C TRP A 120 4.15 -15.52 -5.14
N ASN A 121 5.24 -16.21 -4.88
CA ASN A 121 5.82 -17.19 -5.82
C ASN A 121 4.86 -18.33 -6.15
N ALA A 122 4.05 -18.72 -5.17
CA ALA A 122 2.96 -19.67 -5.38
C ALA A 122 1.80 -19.10 -6.22
N GLY A 123 1.87 -17.80 -6.61
CA GLY A 123 0.94 -17.14 -7.51
C GLY A 123 -0.11 -16.27 -6.84
N ASN A 124 -0.03 -16.06 -5.53
CA ASN A 124 -0.91 -15.13 -4.82
C ASN A 124 -0.34 -13.72 -4.85
N ILE A 125 -0.73 -12.94 -5.87
CA ILE A 125 -0.22 -11.58 -6.07
C ILE A 125 -0.76 -10.56 -5.06
N SER A 126 -1.79 -10.91 -4.27
CA SER A 126 -2.37 -9.98 -3.28
C SER A 126 -1.42 -9.64 -2.13
N THR A 127 -0.40 -10.48 -1.90
CA THR A 127 0.58 -10.28 -0.81
C THR A 127 1.38 -8.98 -0.91
N TYR A 128 1.52 -8.44 -2.12
CA TYR A 128 2.23 -7.18 -2.38
C TYR A 128 1.31 -6.09 -2.93
N VAL A 129 0.02 -6.20 -2.66
CA VAL A 129 -0.96 -5.18 -3.03
C VAL A 129 -1.35 -4.39 -1.79
N ASP A 130 -0.89 -3.17 -1.72
CA ASP A 130 -1.13 -2.26 -0.61
C ASP A 130 -2.29 -1.30 -0.92
N ASP A 131 -3.05 -0.92 0.09
CA ASP A 131 -4.07 0.12 -0.01
C ASP A 131 -3.40 1.48 -0.22
N GLY A 132 -3.85 2.18 -1.25
CA GLY A 132 -3.35 3.50 -1.62
C GLY A 132 -4.09 4.67 -0.97
N THR A 133 -4.93 4.42 0.03
CA THR A 133 -5.62 5.47 0.79
C THR A 133 -4.64 6.29 1.62
N TYR A 134 -4.68 7.61 1.50
CA TYR A 134 -3.85 8.49 2.31
C TYR A 134 -4.46 9.89 2.46
N VAL A 135 -3.99 10.58 3.50
CA VAL A 135 -4.14 12.02 3.68
C VAL A 135 -2.75 12.62 3.85
N LYS A 136 -2.35 13.52 2.96
CA LYS A 136 -1.02 14.13 2.98
C LYS A 136 -1.09 15.64 3.07
N LEU A 137 -0.36 16.20 4.03
CA LEU A 137 -0.09 17.64 4.05
C LEU A 137 1.11 17.92 3.13
N ARG A 138 0.78 18.26 1.88
CA ARG A 138 1.78 18.41 0.81
C ARG A 138 2.62 19.65 0.96
N GLU A 139 1.98 20.75 1.34
CA GLU A 139 2.65 22.04 1.41
C GLU A 139 2.02 22.92 2.48
N VAL A 140 2.86 23.62 3.19
CA VAL A 140 2.49 24.76 4.03
C VAL A 140 3.48 25.88 3.73
N SER A 141 2.96 27.06 3.45
CA SER A 141 3.78 28.25 3.29
C SER A 141 3.23 29.41 4.07
N VAL A 142 4.12 30.24 4.58
CA VAL A 142 3.82 31.51 5.22
C VAL A 142 4.67 32.58 4.55
N SER A 143 4.03 33.62 4.02
CA SER A 143 4.70 34.74 3.40
C SER A 143 4.35 36.03 4.16
N TYR A 144 5.32 36.89 4.28
CA TYR A 144 5.18 38.22 4.90
C TYR A 144 5.65 39.29 3.93
N ASP A 145 4.75 40.19 3.59
CA ASP A 145 5.08 41.39 2.80
C ASP A 145 5.62 42.49 3.72
N ALA A 146 6.92 42.69 3.67
CA ALA A 146 7.62 43.62 4.54
C ALA A 146 7.21 45.09 4.25
N PRO A 147 7.20 45.95 5.27
CA PRO A 147 6.92 47.37 5.07
C PRO A 147 7.97 48.05 4.17
N LYS A 148 7.58 49.12 3.48
CA LYS A 148 8.47 49.86 2.60
C LYS A 148 9.76 50.37 3.29
N SER A 149 9.70 50.61 4.60
CA SER A 149 10.87 50.99 5.37
C SER A 149 11.98 49.92 5.35
N TRP A 150 11.62 48.62 5.40
CA TRP A 150 12.58 47.52 5.33
C TRP A 150 13.09 47.33 3.89
N ALA A 151 12.20 47.44 2.91
CA ALA A 151 12.58 47.35 1.51
C ALA A 151 13.56 48.48 1.14
N ASN A 152 13.35 49.70 1.59
CA ASN A 152 14.24 50.86 1.37
C ASN A 152 15.63 50.67 2.01
N LEU A 153 15.68 50.04 3.20
CA LEU A 153 16.94 49.71 3.87
C LEU A 153 17.76 48.74 3.02
N ALA A 154 17.09 47.79 2.37
CA ALA A 154 17.69 46.82 1.45
C ALA A 154 17.89 47.40 0.02
N ARG A 155 17.58 48.68 -0.23
CA ARG A 155 17.58 49.29 -1.55
C ARG A 155 16.71 48.55 -2.57
N ALA A 156 15.66 47.92 -2.12
CA ALA A 156 14.71 47.17 -2.93
C ALA A 156 13.38 47.92 -3.06
N ARG A 157 12.65 47.71 -4.13
CA ARG A 157 11.30 48.26 -4.33
C ARG A 157 10.27 47.65 -3.41
N GLU A 158 10.36 46.31 -3.25
CA GLU A 158 9.48 45.50 -2.43
C GLU A 158 10.30 44.35 -1.80
N MET A 159 9.86 43.89 -0.65
CA MET A 159 10.51 42.79 0.06
C MET A 159 9.45 41.85 0.58
N ARG A 160 9.56 40.57 0.22
CA ARG A 160 8.73 39.48 0.74
C ARG A 160 9.61 38.41 1.36
N ILE A 161 9.26 37.99 2.53
CA ILE A 161 9.91 36.89 3.24
C ILE A 161 8.94 35.72 3.23
N SER A 162 9.38 34.55 2.79
CA SER A 162 8.53 33.37 2.76
C SER A 162 9.25 32.15 3.33
N PHE A 163 8.50 31.35 4.08
CA PHE A 163 8.90 30.06 4.57
C PHE A 163 7.96 29.01 3.98
N GLN A 164 8.52 27.95 3.45
CA GLN A 164 7.75 26.88 2.81
C GLN A 164 8.26 25.54 3.28
N GLY A 165 7.34 24.67 3.70
CA GLY A 165 7.58 23.26 4.00
C GLY A 165 6.80 22.39 3.02
N ARG A 166 7.41 21.28 2.58
CA ARG A 166 6.77 20.30 1.70
C ARG A 166 6.83 18.90 2.28
N ASN A 167 5.80 18.09 1.97
CA ASN A 167 5.68 16.70 2.44
C ASN A 167 5.81 16.56 3.96
N LEU A 168 5.09 17.42 4.69
CA LEU A 168 5.26 17.59 6.14
C LEU A 168 4.62 16.45 6.94
N ALA A 169 3.56 15.84 6.44
CA ALA A 169 2.87 14.74 7.11
C ALA A 169 2.13 13.85 6.12
N MET A 170 2.01 12.55 6.52
CA MET A 170 1.24 11.53 5.83
C MET A 170 0.54 10.64 6.85
#